data_68ac11da1debbd6c183493a68795f057
#
_entry.id   68ac11da1debbd6c183493a68795f057
#
_cell.length_a   1.000
_cell.length_b   1.000
_cell.length_c   1.000
_cell.angle_alpha   90.00
_cell.angle_beta   90.00
_cell.angle_gamma   90.00
#
_symmetry.space_group_name_H-M   'P 1'
#
loop_
_entity.id
_entity.type
_entity.pdbx_description
1 polymer ?
#
loop_
_entity_poly.entity_id
_entity_poly.type
_entity_poly.pdbx_seq_one_letter_code
_entity_poly.pdbx_strand_id
1 'polypeptide(L)'
;MARSATTADVFNAIGDANRRDILDSLIAGEKPVGAIVSDLRLSQPQVSKHLRVLSEVGLVRSRAEGRLRLYRLEVAHLQPFHDWLAKYEQAMNARLDRVDDYLRKLQHEGGPQ
;
A
#
# COMPACT_ATOMS: atom_id res chain seq x y z
N MET A 1 -23.73 9.73 -9.22
CA MET A 1 -23.86 9.07 -7.91
C MET A 1 -22.58 8.30 -7.60
N ALA A 2 -22.02 8.54 -6.44
CA ALA A 2 -20.78 7.86 -6.05
C ALA A 2 -21.06 6.39 -5.71
N ARG A 3 -20.31 5.50 -6.32
CA ARG A 3 -20.37 4.07 -6.02
C ARG A 3 -19.45 3.79 -4.83
N SER A 4 -19.92 2.96 -3.89
CA SER A 4 -19.08 2.51 -2.81
C SER A 4 -17.93 1.67 -3.37
N ALA A 5 -16.71 1.90 -2.86
CA ALA A 5 -15.57 1.11 -3.25
C ALA A 5 -15.72 -0.32 -2.73
N THR A 6 -15.42 -1.28 -3.59
CA THR A 6 -15.43 -2.70 -3.23
C THR A 6 -14.00 -3.18 -3.03
N THR A 7 -13.85 -4.38 -2.46
CA THR A 7 -12.53 -5.02 -2.35
C THR A 7 -11.86 -5.12 -3.72
N ALA A 8 -12.65 -5.47 -4.76
CA ALA A 8 -12.12 -5.59 -6.12
C ALA A 8 -11.58 -4.24 -6.63
N ASP A 9 -12.26 -3.14 -6.33
CA ASP A 9 -11.81 -1.81 -6.73
C ASP A 9 -10.50 -1.42 -6.05
N VAL A 10 -10.36 -1.74 -4.77
CA VAL A 10 -9.12 -1.49 -4.02
C VAL A 10 -7.98 -2.30 -4.62
N PHE A 11 -8.18 -3.59 -4.88
CA PHE A 11 -7.15 -4.43 -5.49
C PHE A 11 -6.74 -3.92 -6.87
N ASN A 12 -7.71 -3.51 -7.68
CA ASN A 12 -7.42 -2.95 -8.98
C ASN A 12 -6.56 -1.68 -8.87
N ALA A 13 -6.92 -0.80 -7.94
CA ALA A 13 -6.18 0.45 -7.73
C ALA A 13 -4.74 0.19 -7.33
N ILE A 14 -4.48 -0.73 -6.40
CA ILE A 14 -3.12 -1.02 -5.94
C ILE A 14 -2.36 -1.96 -6.87
N GLY A 15 -3.01 -2.46 -7.92
CA GLY A 15 -2.36 -3.31 -8.92
C GLY A 15 -1.41 -2.56 -9.85
N ASP A 16 -1.51 -1.24 -9.92
CA ASP A 16 -0.67 -0.42 -10.79
C ASP A 16 0.56 0.09 -10.01
N ALA A 17 1.74 -0.11 -10.60
CA ALA A 17 3.00 0.25 -9.93
C ALA A 17 3.09 1.74 -9.65
N ASN A 18 2.66 2.59 -10.59
CA ASN A 18 2.70 4.03 -10.39
C ASN A 18 1.79 4.47 -9.25
N ARG A 19 0.61 3.83 -9.14
CA ARG A 19 -0.30 4.13 -8.03
C ARG A 19 0.28 3.71 -6.69
N ARG A 20 0.97 2.56 -6.65
CA ARG A 20 1.67 2.15 -5.41
C ARG A 20 2.76 3.15 -5.04
N ASP A 21 3.49 3.66 -6.02
CA ASP A 21 4.53 4.67 -5.77
C ASP A 21 3.93 5.97 -5.20
N ILE A 22 2.75 6.36 -5.68
CA ILE A 22 2.05 7.52 -5.12
C ILE A 22 1.67 7.26 -3.67
N LEU A 23 1.11 6.10 -3.38
CA LEU A 23 0.76 5.75 -2.00
C LEU A 23 2.00 5.76 -1.10
N ASP A 24 3.11 5.21 -1.57
CA ASP A 24 4.36 5.21 -0.83
C ASP A 24 4.85 6.63 -0.53
N SER A 25 4.71 7.53 -1.50
CA SER A 25 5.14 8.91 -1.31
C SER A 25 4.31 9.65 -0.27
N LEU A 26 3.09 9.18 0.02
CA LEU A 26 2.19 9.80 0.97
C LEU A 26 2.29 9.20 2.38
N ILE A 27 3.09 8.16 2.57
CA ILE A 27 3.28 7.55 3.89
C ILE A 27 3.81 8.58 4.90
N ALA A 28 4.71 9.45 4.46
CA ALA A 28 5.34 10.44 5.33
C ALA A 28 4.39 11.59 5.72
N GLY A 29 3.29 11.76 5.02
CA GLY A 29 2.33 12.82 5.29
C GLY A 29 1.73 13.39 4.02
N GLU A 30 0.79 14.34 4.19
CA GLU A 30 0.12 14.92 3.03
C GLU A 30 1.06 15.78 2.20
N LYS A 31 0.79 15.81 0.90
CA LYS A 31 1.61 16.52 -0.09
C LYS A 31 0.74 17.14 -1.17
N PRO A 32 1.14 18.28 -1.72
CA PRO A 32 0.53 18.81 -2.93
C PRO A 32 0.96 17.98 -4.15
N VAL A 33 0.19 18.04 -5.24
CA VAL A 33 0.46 17.25 -6.44
C VAL A 33 1.87 17.52 -7.00
N GLY A 34 2.35 18.75 -6.91
CA GLY A 34 3.68 19.09 -7.40
C GLY A 34 4.80 18.33 -6.69
N ALA A 35 4.67 18.12 -5.40
CA ALA A 35 5.65 17.35 -4.64
C ALA A 35 5.64 15.86 -5.05
N ILE A 36 4.45 15.31 -5.31
CA ILE A 36 4.34 13.93 -5.78
C ILE A 36 4.98 13.78 -7.15
N VAL A 37 4.72 14.75 -8.06
CA VAL A 37 5.33 14.77 -9.39
C VAL A 37 6.86 14.76 -9.28
N SER A 38 7.41 15.60 -8.40
CA SER A 38 8.86 15.67 -8.19
C SER A 38 9.42 14.35 -7.66
N ASP A 39 8.73 13.73 -6.72
CA ASP A 39 9.19 12.48 -6.10
C ASP A 39 9.24 11.33 -7.10
N LEU A 40 8.27 11.27 -8.02
CA LEU A 40 8.08 10.09 -8.85
C LEU A 40 8.56 10.25 -10.29
N ARG A 41 8.94 11.46 -10.69
CA ARG A 41 9.37 11.75 -12.06
C ARG A 41 8.31 11.40 -13.10
N LEU A 42 7.04 11.50 -12.73
CA LEU A 42 5.91 11.37 -13.63
C LEU A 42 5.43 12.76 -14.03
N SER A 43 4.68 12.85 -15.12
CA SER A 43 4.06 14.12 -15.48
C SER A 43 2.90 14.43 -14.54
N GLN A 44 2.55 15.71 -14.43
CA GLN A 44 1.41 16.10 -13.61
C GLN A 44 0.11 15.47 -14.10
N PRO A 45 -0.20 15.40 -15.42
CA PRO A 45 -1.40 14.71 -15.87
C PRO A 45 -1.45 13.24 -15.48
N GLN A 46 -0.30 12.53 -15.51
CA GLN A 46 -0.22 11.14 -15.08
C GLN A 46 -0.52 10.99 -13.61
N VAL A 47 0.10 11.83 -12.77
CA VAL A 47 -0.13 11.79 -11.32
C VAL A 47 -1.59 12.13 -11.01
N SER A 48 -2.14 13.17 -11.65
CA SER A 48 -3.53 13.57 -11.44
C SER A 48 -4.52 12.48 -11.80
N LYS A 49 -4.25 11.76 -12.89
CA LYS A 49 -5.08 10.63 -13.32
C LYS A 49 -5.06 9.51 -12.29
N HIS A 50 -3.89 9.16 -11.79
CA HIS A 50 -3.76 8.11 -10.77
C HIS A 50 -4.37 8.54 -9.44
N LEU A 51 -4.20 9.80 -9.05
CA LEU A 51 -4.82 10.32 -7.82
C LEU A 51 -6.33 10.27 -7.90
N ARG A 52 -6.91 10.49 -9.09
CA ARG A 52 -8.36 10.37 -9.27
C ARG A 52 -8.82 8.94 -8.98
N VAL A 53 -8.14 7.95 -9.54
CA VAL A 53 -8.47 6.54 -9.29
C VAL A 53 -8.35 6.21 -7.81
N LEU A 54 -7.26 6.62 -7.18
CA LEU A 54 -7.02 6.37 -5.75
C LEU A 54 -8.07 7.06 -4.87
N SER A 55 -8.51 8.25 -5.26
CA SER A 55 -9.56 8.98 -4.53
C SER A 55 -10.92 8.30 -4.67
N GLU A 56 -11.23 7.79 -5.86
CA GLU A 56 -12.49 7.10 -6.11
C GLU A 56 -12.66 5.84 -5.27
N VAL A 57 -11.56 5.14 -4.99
CA VAL A 57 -11.61 3.95 -4.13
C VAL A 57 -11.36 4.27 -2.65
N GLY A 58 -11.14 5.54 -2.32
CA GLY A 58 -11.00 5.98 -0.94
C GLY A 58 -9.62 5.80 -0.32
N LEU A 59 -8.61 5.41 -1.10
CA LEU A 59 -7.25 5.22 -0.58
C LEU A 59 -6.52 6.55 -0.34
N VAL A 60 -6.97 7.60 -1.00
CA VAL A 60 -6.40 8.94 -0.89
C VAL A 60 -7.53 9.93 -0.72
N ARG A 61 -7.33 10.93 0.12
CA ARG A 61 -8.23 12.08 0.26
C ARG A 61 -7.47 13.37 0.00
N SER A 62 -8.21 14.38 -0.43
CA SER A 62 -7.63 15.70 -0.64
C SER A 62 -8.39 16.76 0.11
N ARG A 63 -7.69 17.84 0.43
CA ARG A 63 -8.28 19.05 1.00
C ARG A 63 -7.62 20.27 0.38
N ALA A 64 -8.37 21.36 0.31
CA ALA A 64 -7.84 22.63 -0.14
C ALA A 64 -7.13 23.32 1.02
N GLU A 65 -5.98 23.91 0.72
CA GLU A 65 -5.29 24.78 1.66
C GLU A 65 -4.73 25.96 0.87
N GLY A 66 -5.39 27.11 0.96
CA GLY A 66 -5.09 28.24 0.11
C GLY A 66 -5.30 27.88 -1.35
N ARG A 67 -4.28 28.04 -2.16
CA ARG A 67 -4.32 27.70 -3.59
C ARG A 67 -3.89 26.27 -3.87
N LEU A 68 -3.45 25.55 -2.84
CA LEU A 68 -2.97 24.18 -2.98
C LEU A 68 -4.07 23.21 -2.64
N ARG A 69 -3.99 22.04 -3.26
CA ARG A 69 -4.76 20.88 -2.88
C ARG A 69 -3.78 19.85 -2.33
N LEU A 70 -3.97 19.47 -1.09
CA LEU A 70 -3.10 18.52 -0.41
C LEU A 70 -3.75 17.14 -0.43
N TYR A 71 -2.97 16.13 -0.72
CA TYR A 71 -3.42 14.74 -0.79
C TYR A 71 -2.82 13.98 0.38
N ARG A 72 -3.63 13.13 1.00
CA ARG A 72 -3.19 12.30 2.12
C ARG A 72 -3.68 10.87 1.96
N LEU A 73 -2.95 9.95 2.57
CA LEU A 73 -3.26 8.53 2.57
C LEU A 73 -4.39 8.25 3.58
N GLU A 74 -5.36 7.44 3.17
CA GLU A 74 -6.43 6.94 4.03
C GLU A 74 -6.22 5.46 4.27
N VAL A 75 -5.36 5.12 5.24
CA VAL A 75 -4.95 3.73 5.48
C VAL A 75 -6.10 2.81 5.86
N ALA A 76 -7.16 3.36 6.47
CA ALA A 76 -8.32 2.55 6.84
C ALA A 76 -8.96 1.86 5.64
N HIS A 77 -8.88 2.47 4.46
CA HIS A 77 -9.44 1.89 3.24
C HIS A 77 -8.60 0.75 2.66
N LEU A 78 -7.42 0.49 3.24
CA LEU A 78 -6.62 -0.70 2.92
C LEU A 78 -7.06 -1.92 3.72
N GLN A 79 -8.02 -1.79 4.64
CA GLN A 79 -8.46 -2.90 5.49
C GLN A 79 -8.87 -4.15 4.70
N PRO A 80 -9.65 -4.04 3.59
CA PRO A 80 -9.99 -5.24 2.82
C PRO A 80 -8.77 -5.96 2.27
N PHE A 81 -7.76 -5.21 1.85
CA PHE A 81 -6.51 -5.79 1.36
C PHE A 81 -5.75 -6.45 2.51
N HIS A 82 -5.68 -5.80 3.65
CA HIS A 82 -5.04 -6.34 4.86
C HIS A 82 -5.70 -7.66 5.27
N ASP A 83 -7.02 -7.70 5.30
CA ASP A 83 -7.76 -8.90 5.69
C ASP A 83 -7.50 -10.06 4.73
N TRP A 84 -7.49 -9.77 3.44
CA TRP A 84 -7.17 -10.78 2.43
C TRP A 84 -5.75 -11.31 2.60
N LEU A 85 -4.79 -10.40 2.80
CA LEU A 85 -3.37 -10.75 2.93
C LEU A 85 -3.08 -11.52 4.21
N ALA A 86 -3.85 -11.28 5.27
CA ALA A 86 -3.64 -11.91 6.58
C ALA A 86 -3.63 -13.43 6.51
N LYS A 87 -4.46 -14.02 5.67
CA LYS A 87 -4.51 -15.47 5.48
C LYS A 87 -3.17 -16.01 4.95
N TYR A 88 -2.58 -15.28 4.04
CA TYR A 88 -1.30 -15.66 3.44
C TYR A 88 -0.14 -15.40 4.37
N GLU A 89 -0.22 -14.34 5.17
CA GLU A 89 0.78 -14.05 6.19
C GLU A 89 0.83 -15.16 7.23
N GLN A 90 -0.32 -15.66 7.67
CA GLN A 90 -0.39 -16.77 8.60
C GLN A 90 0.24 -18.03 8.02
N ALA A 91 -0.06 -18.33 6.75
CA ALA A 91 0.52 -19.47 6.07
C ALA A 91 2.04 -19.34 5.94
N MET A 92 2.52 -18.14 5.61
CA MET A 92 3.94 -17.86 5.51
C MET A 92 4.63 -17.98 6.86
N ASN A 93 4.04 -17.43 7.91
CA ASN A 93 4.60 -17.48 9.25
C ASN A 93 4.69 -18.93 9.76
N ALA A 94 3.66 -19.74 9.52
CA ALA A 94 3.68 -21.16 9.88
C ALA A 94 4.81 -21.89 9.16
N ARG A 95 5.02 -21.56 7.89
CA ARG A 95 6.09 -22.15 7.10
C ARG A 95 7.47 -21.75 7.60
N LEU A 96 7.64 -20.47 7.94
CA LEU A 96 8.89 -19.97 8.50
C LEU A 96 9.17 -20.58 9.87
N ASP A 97 8.14 -20.75 10.70
CA ASP A 97 8.29 -21.40 12.01
C ASP A 97 8.76 -22.84 11.84
N ARG A 98 8.25 -23.57 10.86
CA ARG A 98 8.71 -24.93 10.57
C ARG A 98 10.16 -24.96 10.12
N VAL A 99 10.58 -23.97 9.33
CA VAL A 99 11.98 -23.85 8.92
C VAL A 99 12.86 -23.56 10.13
N ASP A 100 12.45 -22.65 10.99
CA ASP A 100 13.19 -22.33 12.21
C ASP A 100 13.32 -23.56 13.13
N ASP A 101 12.24 -24.30 13.31
CA ASP A 101 12.26 -25.53 14.12
C ASP A 101 13.23 -26.55 13.53
N TYR A 102 13.21 -26.71 12.22
CA TYR A 102 14.11 -27.64 11.52
C TYR A 102 15.57 -27.20 11.71
N LEU A 103 15.85 -25.92 11.57
CA LEU A 103 17.20 -25.41 11.75
C LEU A 103 17.70 -25.58 13.18
N ARG A 104 16.82 -25.35 14.18
CA ARG A 104 17.19 -25.59 15.57
C ARG A 104 17.46 -27.06 15.82
N LYS A 105 16.66 -27.93 15.25
CA LYS A 105 16.87 -29.37 15.35
C LYS A 105 18.20 -29.79 14.77
N LEU A 106 18.57 -29.24 13.59
CA LEU A 106 19.86 -29.50 13.00
C LEU A 106 21.01 -29.02 13.88
N GLN A 107 20.87 -27.86 14.50
CA GLN A 107 21.89 -27.34 15.41
C GLN A 107 22.08 -28.23 16.61
N HIS A 108 21.00 -28.78 17.18
CA HIS A 108 21.09 -29.71 18.29
C HIS A 108 21.72 -31.03 17.90
N GLU A 109 21.39 -31.56 16.73
CA GLU A 109 21.91 -32.84 16.25
C GLU A 109 23.34 -32.72 15.74
N GLY A 110 23.70 -31.59 15.15
CA GLY A 110 25.00 -31.35 14.58
C GLY A 110 25.95 -30.52 15.44
N GLY A 111 25.54 -30.18 16.64
CA GLY A 111 26.34 -29.34 17.52
C GLY A 111 27.61 -30.02 17.97
N PRO A 112 28.58 -29.21 18.41
CA PRO A 112 29.83 -29.79 18.95
C PRO A 112 29.53 -30.64 20.17
N GLN A 113 30.19 -31.74 20.25
CA GLN A 113 30.04 -32.70 21.34
C GLN A 113 30.93 -32.34 22.51
#